data_2d685104ffa162ed867404fe9ca5a9f1
#
_entry.id   2d685104ffa162ed867404fe9ca5a9f1
#
_cell.length_a   1.000
_cell.length_b   1.000
_cell.length_c   1.000
_cell.angle_alpha   90.00
_cell.angle_beta   90.00
_cell.angle_gamma   90.00
#
_symmetry.space_group_name_H-M   'P 1'
#
loop_
_entity.id
_entity.type
_entity.pdbx_description
1 polymer ?
#
loop_
_entity_poly.entity_id
_entity_poly.type
_entity_poly.pdbx_seq_one_letter_code
_entity_poly.pdbx_strand_id
1 'polypeptide(L)'
;QQCQVRIDSEDPYKKDGEIQVKGINVMIGYYKNEEATKAVFTEDGWMRTGDLGILDRQGNIYIHGRSKNMILGPSGQNIYPEEIEDKINSMPGVVESIVVDRDHKLVALIFPENPGDNNVVAMMEAHRVALNKQLPQYSQIASVEVVPQEFEKTPKKSIKRFLYS
;
A
#
# COMPACT_ATOMS: atom_id res chain seq x y z
N GLN A 1 25.44 -8.17 -16.79
CA GLN A 1 25.31 -7.08 -15.77
C GLN A 1 23.97 -7.26 -15.10
N GLN A 2 24.00 -7.44 -13.79
CA GLN A 2 22.80 -7.63 -12.97
C GLN A 2 22.09 -6.29 -12.74
N CYS A 3 20.78 -6.35 -12.52
CA CYS A 3 20.02 -5.23 -12.02
C CYS A 3 20.52 -4.86 -10.61
N GLN A 4 20.79 -3.59 -10.39
CA GLN A 4 21.18 -3.04 -9.09
C GLN A 4 19.93 -2.47 -8.43
N VAL A 5 19.82 -2.63 -7.11
CA VAL A 5 18.73 -2.09 -6.31
C VAL A 5 19.30 -1.33 -5.13
N ARG A 6 18.70 -0.19 -4.80
CA ARG A 6 18.98 0.56 -3.56
C ARG A 6 17.69 1.03 -2.91
N ILE A 7 17.76 1.31 -1.64
CA ILE A 7 16.71 1.99 -0.88
C ILE A 7 17.17 3.42 -0.64
N ASP A 8 16.36 4.39 -1.02
CA ASP A 8 16.62 5.82 -0.81
C ASP A 8 16.27 6.18 0.64
N SER A 9 17.19 5.89 1.54
CA SER A 9 17.07 6.08 2.99
C SER A 9 18.42 6.37 3.60
N GLU A 10 18.46 7.12 4.70
CA GLU A 10 19.66 7.38 5.49
C GLU A 10 20.24 6.09 6.11
N ASP A 11 19.36 5.15 6.49
CA ASP A 11 19.72 3.82 7.00
C ASP A 11 18.75 2.78 6.41
N PRO A 12 19.08 2.21 5.25
CA PRO A 12 18.18 1.29 4.51
C PRO A 12 17.88 -0.01 5.26
N TYR A 13 18.56 -0.28 6.37
CA TYR A 13 18.36 -1.45 7.22
C TYR A 13 17.42 -1.19 8.40
N LYS A 14 17.08 0.07 8.67
CA LYS A 14 16.26 0.47 9.83
C LYS A 14 15.12 1.41 9.46
N LYS A 15 15.31 2.20 8.40
CA LYS A 15 14.33 3.15 7.91
C LYS A 15 13.96 2.78 6.49
N ASP A 16 12.68 2.66 6.24
CA ASP A 16 12.16 2.48 4.89
C ASP A 16 12.46 3.71 4.01
N GLY A 17 12.53 3.45 2.72
CA GLY A 17 12.74 4.46 1.71
C GLY A 17 12.25 3.97 0.35
N GLU A 18 12.30 4.84 -0.65
CA GLU A 18 11.90 4.47 -2.00
C GLU A 18 12.88 3.44 -2.59
N ILE A 19 12.33 2.36 -3.11
CA ILE A 19 13.10 1.35 -3.84
C ILE A 19 13.45 1.93 -5.20
N GLN A 20 14.75 1.96 -5.51
CA GLN A 20 15.27 2.46 -6.78
C GLN A 20 16.08 1.38 -7.47
N VAL A 21 15.97 1.31 -8.81
CA VAL A 21 16.59 0.27 -9.62
C VAL A 21 17.43 0.87 -10.73
N LYS A 22 18.53 0.18 -11.09
CA LYS A 22 19.41 0.55 -12.20
C LYS A 22 19.96 -0.69 -12.88
N GLY A 23 19.87 -0.75 -14.21
CA GLY A 23 20.38 -1.89 -14.97
C GLY A 23 19.95 -1.88 -16.43
N ILE A 24 20.47 -2.80 -17.20
CA ILE A 24 20.19 -2.92 -18.64
C ILE A 24 18.75 -3.34 -18.95
N ASN A 25 18.04 -3.89 -17.98
CA ASN A 25 16.63 -4.28 -18.05
C ASN A 25 15.66 -3.18 -17.64
N VAL A 26 16.18 -2.02 -17.19
CA VAL A 26 15.38 -0.85 -16.86
C VAL A 26 15.11 -0.08 -18.15
N MET A 27 13.87 0.44 -18.30
CA MET A 27 13.51 1.25 -19.46
C MET A 27 14.45 2.47 -19.60
N ILE A 28 14.65 2.94 -20.83
CA ILE A 28 15.43 4.16 -21.09
C ILE A 28 14.61 5.42 -20.82
N GLY A 29 13.28 5.33 -20.95
CA GLY A 29 12.34 6.43 -20.74
C GLY A 29 11.00 6.18 -21.40
N TYR A 30 10.08 7.11 -21.24
CA TYR A 30 8.78 7.10 -21.90
C TYR A 30 8.88 7.67 -23.31
N TYR A 31 8.30 6.96 -24.28
CA TYR A 31 8.34 7.38 -25.68
C TYR A 31 7.69 8.76 -25.86
N LYS A 32 8.46 9.70 -26.44
CA LYS A 32 8.04 11.10 -26.68
C LYS A 32 7.47 11.83 -25.46
N ASN A 33 7.93 11.46 -24.25
CA ASN A 33 7.51 12.12 -23.01
C ASN A 33 8.72 12.33 -22.08
N GLU A 34 9.46 13.40 -22.32
CA GLU A 34 10.65 13.73 -21.55
C GLU A 34 10.33 14.12 -20.10
N GLU A 35 9.21 14.79 -19.88
CA GLU A 35 8.79 15.22 -18.53
C GLU A 35 8.50 14.00 -17.64
N ALA A 36 7.71 13.06 -18.13
CA ALA A 36 7.46 11.81 -17.42
C ALA A 36 8.76 10.99 -17.23
N THR A 37 9.66 11.03 -18.20
CA THR A 37 10.96 10.35 -18.08
C THR A 37 11.81 10.98 -16.97
N LYS A 38 11.93 12.31 -16.94
CA LYS A 38 12.66 13.03 -15.87
C LYS A 38 12.05 12.78 -14.49
N ALA A 39 10.72 12.68 -14.39
CA ALA A 39 10.05 12.43 -13.11
C ALA A 39 10.35 11.04 -12.55
N VAL A 40 10.64 10.06 -13.42
CA VAL A 40 10.86 8.65 -13.03
C VAL A 40 12.33 8.37 -12.71
N PHE A 41 13.27 9.19 -13.16
CA PHE A 41 14.70 8.99 -12.89
C PHE A 41 15.24 10.00 -11.88
N THR A 42 16.17 9.55 -11.06
CA THR A 42 17.01 10.42 -10.24
C THR A 42 18.11 11.07 -11.09
N GLU A 43 18.74 12.14 -10.61
CA GLU A 43 19.84 12.82 -11.31
C GLU A 43 21.03 11.88 -11.60
N ASP A 44 21.29 10.92 -10.72
CA ASP A 44 22.34 9.91 -10.85
C ASP A 44 21.90 8.64 -11.64
N GLY A 45 20.71 8.70 -12.27
CA GLY A 45 20.23 7.73 -13.26
C GLY A 45 19.63 6.45 -12.68
N TRP A 46 19.07 6.49 -11.48
CA TRP A 46 18.27 5.41 -10.92
C TRP A 46 16.78 5.60 -11.22
N MET A 47 16.11 4.55 -11.60
CA MET A 47 14.66 4.58 -11.79
C MET A 47 13.95 4.47 -10.45
N ARG A 48 13.06 5.40 -10.16
CA ARG A 48 12.14 5.41 -9.03
C ARG A 48 11.03 4.42 -9.28
N THR A 49 10.82 3.43 -8.39
CA THR A 49 9.75 2.45 -8.56
C THR A 49 8.40 2.96 -8.04
N GLY A 50 8.42 3.92 -7.13
CA GLY A 50 7.26 4.37 -6.38
C GLY A 50 6.84 3.40 -5.29
N ASP A 51 7.64 2.36 -5.01
CA ASP A 51 7.43 1.42 -3.91
C ASP A 51 8.37 1.78 -2.76
N LEU A 52 7.88 1.66 -1.53
CA LEU A 52 8.65 1.83 -0.30
C LEU A 52 9.02 0.47 0.29
N GLY A 53 10.21 0.40 0.87
CA GLY A 53 10.68 -0.84 1.46
C GLY A 53 11.95 -0.67 2.29
N ILE A 54 12.42 -1.78 2.82
CA ILE A 54 13.59 -1.87 3.69
C ILE A 54 14.47 -3.06 3.24
N LEU A 55 15.76 -2.99 3.54
CA LEU A 55 16.70 -4.09 3.33
C LEU A 55 16.95 -4.86 4.63
N ASP A 56 17.12 -6.16 4.56
CA ASP A 56 17.75 -6.91 5.63
C ASP A 56 19.27 -7.01 5.42
N ARG A 57 19.98 -7.54 6.41
CA ARG A 57 21.45 -7.72 6.34
C ARG A 57 21.88 -8.79 5.33
N GLN A 58 20.97 -9.62 4.85
CA GLN A 58 21.18 -10.63 3.83
C GLN A 58 20.98 -10.07 2.41
N GLY A 59 20.51 -8.81 2.29
CA GLY A 59 20.25 -8.16 1.02
C GLY A 59 18.84 -8.46 0.44
N ASN A 60 17.94 -9.03 1.25
CA ASN A 60 16.55 -9.18 0.85
C ASN A 60 15.82 -7.86 1.00
N ILE A 61 14.92 -7.57 0.06
CA ILE A 61 14.08 -6.37 0.05
C ILE A 61 12.69 -6.76 0.55
N TYR A 62 12.21 -6.04 1.55
CA TYR A 62 10.83 -6.13 2.03
C TYR A 62 10.07 -4.92 1.56
N ILE A 63 9.06 -5.14 0.71
CA ILE A 63 8.21 -4.09 0.18
C ILE A 63 7.06 -3.86 1.16
N HIS A 64 6.89 -2.61 1.61
CA HIS A 64 5.81 -2.22 2.52
C HIS A 64 4.56 -1.76 1.78
N GLY A 65 4.72 -0.98 0.71
CA GLY A 65 3.59 -0.48 -0.08
C GLY A 65 3.99 0.61 -1.05
N ARG A 66 2.98 1.26 -1.62
CA ARG A 66 3.17 2.36 -2.57
C ARG A 66 3.40 3.68 -1.84
N SER A 67 4.42 4.42 -2.24
CA SER A 67 4.72 5.75 -1.70
C SER A 67 3.50 6.68 -1.71
N LYS A 68 2.75 6.70 -2.80
CA LYS A 68 1.55 7.54 -2.96
C LYS A 68 0.33 7.12 -2.10
N ASN A 69 0.33 5.90 -1.58
CA ASN A 69 -0.76 5.37 -0.77
C ASN A 69 -0.44 5.40 0.72
N MET A 70 0.83 5.63 1.07
CA MET A 70 1.26 5.73 2.46
C MET A 70 0.47 6.82 3.20
N ILE A 71 0.00 6.49 4.38
CA ILE A 71 -0.71 7.40 5.27
C ILE A 71 0.25 7.84 6.38
N LEU A 72 0.33 9.14 6.62
CA LEU A 72 1.12 9.68 7.72
C LEU A 72 0.29 9.63 9.01
N GLY A 73 0.70 8.82 9.96
CA GLY A 73 0.07 8.73 11.27
C GLY A 73 0.22 10.00 12.11
N PRO A 74 -0.61 10.18 13.14
CA PRO A 74 -0.65 11.41 13.97
C PRO A 74 0.67 11.78 14.64
N SER A 75 1.53 10.81 14.89
CA SER A 75 2.85 11.00 15.51
C SER A 75 4.01 10.85 14.51
N GLY A 76 3.72 10.96 13.20
CA GLY A 76 4.73 10.91 12.14
C GLY A 76 5.15 9.51 11.71
N GLN A 77 4.41 8.46 12.12
CA GLN A 77 4.67 7.10 11.65
C GLN A 77 4.14 6.90 10.23
N ASN A 78 4.87 6.16 9.43
CA ASN A 78 4.39 5.67 8.14
C ASN A 78 3.43 4.50 8.36
N ILE A 79 2.24 4.60 7.80
CA ILE A 79 1.24 3.54 7.79
C ILE A 79 1.09 3.08 6.34
N TYR A 80 1.20 1.79 6.12
CA TYR A 80 1.09 1.17 4.81
C TYR A 80 -0.27 0.47 4.70
N PRO A 81 -1.24 1.08 4.00
CA PRO A 81 -2.59 0.51 3.87
C PRO A 81 -2.57 -0.91 3.32
N GLU A 82 -1.69 -1.18 2.36
CA GLU A 82 -1.58 -2.49 1.72
C GLU A 82 -1.27 -3.61 2.71
N GLU A 83 -0.42 -3.38 3.71
CA GLU A 83 -0.10 -4.39 4.74
C GLU A 83 -1.31 -4.73 5.61
N ILE A 84 -2.16 -3.74 5.88
CA ILE A 84 -3.39 -3.92 6.65
C ILE A 84 -4.44 -4.63 5.79
N GLU A 85 -4.57 -4.21 4.53
CA GLU A 85 -5.49 -4.79 3.55
C GLU A 85 -5.20 -6.25 3.28
N ASP A 86 -3.94 -6.64 3.15
CA ASP A 86 -3.55 -8.05 2.97
C ASP A 86 -4.05 -8.93 4.13
N LYS A 87 -4.00 -8.40 5.35
CA LYS A 87 -4.55 -9.09 6.53
C LYS A 87 -6.07 -9.16 6.49
N ILE A 88 -6.76 -8.07 6.11
CA ILE A 88 -8.22 -8.05 5.98
C ILE A 88 -8.65 -9.01 4.87
N ASN A 89 -8.00 -8.97 3.71
CA ASN A 89 -8.32 -9.80 2.55
C ASN A 89 -8.11 -11.30 2.81
N SER A 90 -7.32 -11.66 3.82
CA SER A 90 -7.15 -13.05 4.25
C SER A 90 -8.25 -13.55 5.21
N MET A 91 -9.14 -12.66 5.64
CA MET A 91 -10.21 -13.02 6.58
C MET A 91 -11.43 -13.63 5.85
N PRO A 92 -12.16 -14.56 6.52
CA PRO A 92 -13.32 -15.21 5.91
C PRO A 92 -14.39 -14.21 5.44
N GLY A 93 -14.96 -14.46 4.27
CA GLY A 93 -16.05 -13.66 3.71
C GLY A 93 -15.63 -12.30 3.14
N VAL A 94 -14.33 -12.00 3.07
CA VAL A 94 -13.78 -10.79 2.44
C VAL A 94 -13.31 -11.11 1.02
N VAL A 95 -13.76 -10.35 0.04
CA VAL A 95 -13.29 -10.42 -1.35
C VAL A 95 -12.13 -9.48 -1.58
N GLU A 96 -12.32 -8.20 -1.21
CA GLU A 96 -11.30 -7.17 -1.33
C GLU A 96 -11.57 -6.02 -0.34
N SER A 97 -10.53 -5.30 0.00
CA SER A 97 -10.62 -4.16 0.90
C SER A 97 -9.64 -3.06 0.52
N ILE A 98 -9.94 -1.84 0.97
CA ILE A 98 -9.00 -0.72 1.00
C ILE A 98 -9.07 -0.04 2.36
N VAL A 99 -7.93 0.47 2.81
CA VAL A 99 -7.81 1.29 4.01
C VAL A 99 -7.54 2.72 3.60
N VAL A 100 -8.35 3.62 4.09
CA VAL A 100 -8.27 5.07 3.80
C VAL A 100 -8.16 5.87 5.09
N ASP A 101 -7.60 7.07 5.00
CA ASP A 101 -7.64 8.05 6.08
C ASP A 101 -8.88 8.94 5.91
N ARG A 102 -9.70 9.02 6.94
CA ARG A 102 -10.79 9.98 7.05
C ARG A 102 -10.71 10.70 8.39
N ASP A 103 -10.44 11.98 8.34
CA ASP A 103 -10.29 12.83 9.54
C ASP A 103 -9.28 12.26 10.56
N HIS A 104 -8.10 11.85 10.07
CA HIS A 104 -7.03 11.23 10.87
C HIS A 104 -7.42 9.90 11.54
N LYS A 105 -8.39 9.20 10.97
CA LYS A 105 -8.81 7.87 11.40
C LYS A 105 -8.74 6.90 10.23
N LEU A 106 -8.17 5.74 10.47
CA LEU A 106 -8.16 4.68 9.47
C LEU A 106 -9.52 4.02 9.39
N VAL A 107 -10.08 3.99 8.19
CA VAL A 107 -11.35 3.34 7.88
C VAL A 107 -11.08 2.24 6.87
N ALA A 108 -11.56 1.03 7.14
CA ALA A 108 -11.51 -0.07 6.20
C ALA A 108 -12.82 -0.15 5.43
N LEU A 109 -12.76 0.04 4.11
CA LEU A 109 -13.84 -0.23 3.19
C LEU A 109 -13.70 -1.68 2.74
N ILE A 110 -14.74 -2.50 2.91
CA ILE A 110 -14.67 -3.95 2.64
C ILE A 110 -15.79 -4.34 1.68
N PHE A 111 -15.41 -4.98 0.58
CA PHE A 111 -16.35 -5.68 -0.28
C PHE A 111 -16.39 -7.16 0.13
N PRO A 112 -17.49 -7.64 0.71
CA PRO A 112 -17.64 -9.01 1.16
C PRO A 112 -18.18 -9.93 0.05
N GLU A 113 -18.06 -11.25 0.26
CA GLU A 113 -18.64 -12.26 -0.64
C GLU A 113 -20.16 -12.13 -0.77
N ASN A 114 -20.86 -11.78 0.33
CA ASN A 114 -22.32 -11.66 0.38
C ASN A 114 -22.72 -10.30 0.99
N PRO A 115 -22.72 -9.21 0.19
CA PRO A 115 -23.02 -7.87 0.70
C PRO A 115 -24.45 -7.71 1.22
N GLY A 116 -25.37 -8.59 0.80
CA GLY A 116 -26.78 -8.60 1.22
C GLY A 116 -27.08 -9.41 2.49
N ASP A 117 -26.10 -10.06 3.09
CA ASP A 117 -26.29 -10.81 4.33
C ASP A 117 -26.55 -9.87 5.50
N ASN A 118 -27.61 -10.10 6.27
CA ASN A 118 -27.98 -9.30 7.43
C ASN A 118 -26.89 -9.28 8.53
N ASN A 119 -26.01 -10.27 8.56
CA ASN A 119 -24.94 -10.38 9.54
C ASN A 119 -23.58 -9.86 9.05
N VAL A 120 -23.48 -9.43 7.79
CA VAL A 120 -22.21 -9.05 7.18
C VAL A 120 -21.50 -7.91 7.92
N VAL A 121 -22.24 -6.90 8.34
CA VAL A 121 -21.68 -5.76 9.08
C VAL A 121 -21.12 -6.21 10.43
N ALA A 122 -21.85 -7.06 11.15
CA ALA A 122 -21.39 -7.60 12.43
C ALA A 122 -20.15 -8.48 12.27
N MET A 123 -20.08 -9.27 11.20
CA MET A 123 -18.92 -10.10 10.87
C MET A 123 -17.68 -9.23 10.57
N MET A 124 -17.82 -8.18 9.74
CA MET A 124 -16.71 -7.28 9.40
C MET A 124 -16.24 -6.49 10.63
N GLU A 125 -17.15 -6.10 11.51
CA GLU A 125 -16.79 -5.46 12.78
C GLU A 125 -16.02 -6.41 13.71
N ALA A 126 -16.40 -7.68 13.77
CA ALA A 126 -15.65 -8.70 14.50
C ALA A 126 -14.23 -8.89 13.92
N HIS A 127 -14.08 -8.84 12.60
CA HIS A 127 -12.77 -8.86 11.93
C HIS A 127 -11.93 -7.66 12.33
N ARG A 128 -12.49 -6.44 12.34
CA ARG A 128 -11.80 -5.24 12.81
C ARG A 128 -11.27 -5.40 14.22
N VAL A 129 -12.10 -5.87 15.14
CA VAL A 129 -11.71 -6.08 16.55
C VAL A 129 -10.58 -7.10 16.66
N ALA A 130 -10.65 -8.20 15.92
CA ALA A 130 -9.61 -9.22 15.91
C ALA A 130 -8.29 -8.69 15.30
N LEU A 131 -8.37 -7.96 14.23
CA LEU A 131 -7.22 -7.35 13.55
C LEU A 131 -6.52 -6.32 14.43
N ASN A 132 -7.27 -5.44 15.07
CA ASN A 132 -6.72 -4.39 15.93
C ASN A 132 -5.91 -4.93 17.12
N LYS A 133 -6.15 -6.15 17.56
CA LYS A 133 -5.30 -6.82 18.58
C LYS A 133 -3.88 -7.12 18.08
N GLN A 134 -3.70 -7.19 16.77
CA GLN A 134 -2.42 -7.51 16.12
C GLN A 134 -1.72 -6.28 15.56
N LEU A 135 -2.43 -5.15 15.44
CA LEU A 135 -1.91 -3.91 14.89
C LEU A 135 -1.36 -2.99 15.99
N PRO A 136 -0.25 -2.28 15.70
CA PRO A 136 0.20 -1.19 16.56
C PRO A 136 -0.91 -0.15 16.72
N GLN A 137 -0.92 0.54 17.87
CA GLN A 137 -1.98 1.51 18.20
C GLN A 137 -2.18 2.58 17.12
N TYR A 138 -1.09 3.06 16.51
CA TYR A 138 -1.13 4.11 15.48
C TYR A 138 -1.72 3.65 14.14
N SER A 139 -1.82 2.34 13.90
CA SER A 139 -2.36 1.76 12.67
C SER A 139 -3.68 0.99 12.87
N GLN A 140 -4.31 1.12 14.05
CA GLN A 140 -5.59 0.48 14.31
C GLN A 140 -6.71 1.10 13.49
N ILE A 141 -7.61 0.23 13.01
CA ILE A 141 -8.80 0.62 12.24
C ILE A 141 -9.87 1.15 13.18
N ALA A 142 -10.31 2.37 12.93
CA ALA A 142 -11.35 3.02 13.74
C ALA A 142 -12.75 2.48 13.43
N SER A 143 -13.06 2.22 12.16
CA SER A 143 -14.35 1.70 11.72
C SER A 143 -14.23 0.87 10.44
N VAL A 144 -15.22 0.06 10.17
CA VAL A 144 -15.39 -0.64 8.89
C VAL A 144 -16.65 -0.16 8.20
N GLU A 145 -16.58 -0.11 6.87
CA GLU A 145 -17.72 0.16 6.00
C GLU A 145 -17.85 -0.97 4.99
N VAL A 146 -19.02 -1.57 4.93
CA VAL A 146 -19.34 -2.60 3.93
C VAL A 146 -19.77 -1.91 2.65
N VAL A 147 -19.07 -2.17 1.55
CA VAL A 147 -19.43 -1.65 0.23
C VAL A 147 -20.28 -2.68 -0.53
N PRO A 148 -21.36 -2.23 -1.20
CA PRO A 148 -22.29 -3.16 -1.84
C PRO A 148 -21.83 -3.67 -3.21
N GLN A 149 -20.76 -3.08 -3.77
CA GLN A 149 -20.24 -3.38 -5.11
C GLN A 149 -18.72 -3.45 -5.08
N GLU A 150 -18.15 -4.17 -6.03
CA GLU A 150 -16.68 -4.19 -6.24
C GLU A 150 -16.13 -2.79 -6.45
N PHE A 151 -14.90 -2.59 -5.97
CA PHE A 151 -14.18 -1.34 -6.20
C PHE A 151 -13.86 -1.15 -7.68
N GLU A 152 -13.96 0.09 -8.14
CA GLU A 152 -13.50 0.44 -9.48
C GLU A 152 -12.00 0.20 -9.63
N LYS A 153 -11.62 -0.43 -10.74
CA LYS A 153 -10.24 -0.82 -11.02
C LYS A 153 -9.71 -0.16 -12.29
N THR A 154 -8.40 0.04 -12.31
CA THR A 154 -7.67 0.40 -13.52
C THR A 154 -7.63 -0.81 -14.48
N PRO A 155 -7.23 -0.62 -15.76
CA PRO A 155 -6.98 -1.73 -16.69
C PRO A 155 -5.96 -2.77 -16.16
N LYS A 156 -5.07 -2.36 -15.26
CA LYS A 156 -4.09 -3.24 -14.56
C LYS A 156 -4.67 -3.93 -13.31
N LYS A 157 -5.99 -3.88 -13.12
CA LYS A 157 -6.71 -4.45 -11.96
C LYS A 157 -6.36 -3.86 -10.59
N SER A 158 -5.72 -2.70 -10.55
CA SER A 158 -5.48 -1.96 -9.29
C SER A 158 -6.70 -1.11 -8.94
N ILE A 159 -7.12 -1.10 -7.68
CA ILE A 159 -8.25 -0.29 -7.21
C ILE A 159 -7.93 1.20 -7.37
N LYS A 160 -8.88 1.96 -7.88
CA LYS A 160 -8.81 3.41 -8.02
C LYS A 160 -9.07 4.08 -6.66
N ARG A 161 -8.11 4.04 -5.76
CA ARG A 161 -8.24 4.51 -4.37
C ARG A 161 -8.78 5.94 -4.24
N PHE A 162 -8.39 6.82 -5.15
CA PHE A 162 -8.79 8.23 -5.16
C PHE A 162 -10.30 8.47 -5.27
N LEU A 163 -11.08 7.43 -5.62
CA LEU A 163 -12.55 7.51 -5.64
C LEU A 163 -13.17 7.28 -4.25
N TYR A 164 -12.39 6.81 -3.27
CA TYR A 164 -12.89 6.34 -1.98
C TYR A 164 -12.24 7.05 -0.77
N SER A 165 -11.19 7.84 -1.02
CA SER A 165 -10.49 8.65 0.00
C SER A 165 -11.16 9.99 0.24
#